data_0b311dd4e255bd8f9281a97adce403db
#
_entry.id   0b311dd4e255bd8f9281a97adce403db
#
_cell.length_a   1.000
_cell.length_b   1.000
_cell.length_c   1.000
_cell.angle_alpha   90.00
_cell.angle_beta   90.00
_cell.angle_gamma   90.00
#
_symmetry.space_group_name_H-M   'P 1'
#
loop_
_entity.id
_entity.type
_entity.pdbx_description
1 polymer ?
#
loop_
_entity_poly.entity_id
_entity_poly.type
_entity_poly.pdbx_seq_one_letter_code
_entity_poly.pdbx_strand_id
1 'polypeptide(L)'
;MQAQSGQTLVIVAYKPKPGKEADLLQLTREHVPLLRSENLATDHPVTACQAKDGTVVEVFEWAEGGIERAHTNPVVLKLWERYAAACDIVPLASLSEASNMFASFTPLKL
;
A
#
# COMPACT_ATOMS: atom_id res chain seq x y z
N MET A 1 -7.82 21.76 17.78
CA MET A 1 -8.01 21.08 17.45
C MET A 1 -7.75 20.27 17.48
N GLN A 2 -7.98 19.55 17.35
CA GLN A 2 -7.91 18.62 17.31
C GLN A 2 -7.80 17.77 16.96
N ALA A 3 -8.07 18.44 16.81
CA ALA A 3 -8.55 17.16 16.91
C ALA A 3 -7.85 16.01 16.35
N GLN A 4 -7.60 15.14 17.06
CA GLN A 4 -6.93 13.92 16.71
C GLN A 4 -7.91 12.88 16.24
N SER A 5 -7.78 12.46 15.00
CA SER A 5 -8.73 11.54 14.40
C SER A 5 -8.46 10.08 14.72
N GLY A 6 -7.23 9.70 15.11
CA GLY A 6 -6.87 8.31 15.27
C GLY A 6 -6.61 7.56 13.97
N GLN A 7 -6.77 8.22 12.82
CA GLN A 7 -6.47 7.67 11.51
C GLN A 7 -4.97 7.74 11.24
N THR A 8 -4.48 6.84 10.40
CA THR A 8 -3.06 6.78 10.06
C THR A 8 -2.87 6.74 8.56
N LEU A 9 -2.18 7.74 8.03
CA LEU A 9 -1.79 7.75 6.63
C LEU A 9 -0.47 6.99 6.50
N VAL A 10 -0.41 6.02 5.58
CA VAL A 10 0.80 5.23 5.36
C VAL A 10 1.28 5.35 3.93
N ILE A 11 2.59 5.20 3.76
CA ILE A 11 3.24 5.11 2.47
C ILE A 11 3.98 3.77 2.46
N VAL A 12 3.60 2.88 1.56
CA VAL A 12 4.13 1.52 1.52
C VAL A 12 4.81 1.27 0.18
N ALA A 13 5.97 0.63 0.21
CA ALA A 13 6.73 0.28 -0.99
C ALA A 13 6.73 -1.24 -1.14
N TYR A 14 6.20 -1.72 -2.27
CA TYR A 14 6.09 -3.14 -2.61
C TYR A 14 7.03 -3.43 -3.78
N LYS A 15 8.08 -4.21 -3.54
CA LYS A 15 9.01 -4.59 -4.60
C LYS A 15 8.58 -5.92 -5.21
N PRO A 16 8.21 -5.96 -6.49
CA PRO A 16 7.74 -7.21 -7.09
C PRO A 16 8.85 -8.25 -7.15
N LYS A 17 8.48 -9.51 -6.88
CA LYS A 17 9.37 -10.63 -7.14
C LYS A 17 9.48 -10.83 -8.65
N PRO A 18 10.59 -11.42 -9.14
CA PRO A 18 10.76 -11.62 -10.58
C PRO A 18 9.56 -12.35 -11.21
N GLY A 19 9.01 -11.79 -12.28
CA GLY A 19 7.86 -12.35 -12.97
C GLY A 19 6.52 -12.11 -12.31
N LYS A 20 6.48 -11.35 -11.21
CA LYS A 20 5.23 -11.10 -10.45
C LYS A 20 4.71 -9.68 -10.58
N GLU A 21 5.24 -8.90 -11.53
CA GLU A 21 4.85 -7.49 -11.68
C GLU A 21 3.35 -7.32 -11.93
N ALA A 22 2.79 -8.15 -12.83
CA ALA A 22 1.36 -8.06 -13.15
C ALA A 22 0.49 -8.48 -11.97
N ASP A 23 0.91 -9.51 -11.23
CA ASP A 23 0.20 -9.96 -10.04
C ASP A 23 0.18 -8.86 -8.98
N LEU A 24 1.30 -8.16 -8.79
CA LEU A 24 1.38 -7.07 -7.82
C LEU A 24 0.44 -5.92 -8.20
N LEU A 25 0.38 -5.55 -9.48
CA LEU A 25 -0.53 -4.50 -9.92
C LEU A 25 -1.99 -4.87 -9.66
N GLN A 26 -2.35 -6.13 -9.90
CA GLN A 26 -3.70 -6.61 -9.62
C GLN A 26 -4.02 -6.56 -8.13
N LEU A 27 -3.07 -6.98 -7.28
CA LEU A 27 -3.24 -6.92 -5.83
C LEU A 27 -3.40 -5.47 -5.36
N THR A 28 -2.64 -4.55 -5.95
CA THR A 28 -2.75 -3.12 -5.62
C THR A 28 -4.14 -2.59 -5.94
N ARG A 29 -4.76 -3.04 -7.04
CA ARG A 29 -6.12 -2.66 -7.39
C ARG A 29 -7.15 -3.18 -6.38
N GLU A 30 -6.92 -4.38 -5.83
CA GLU A 30 -7.84 -5.02 -4.89
C GLU A 30 -7.69 -4.52 -3.46
N HIS A 31 -6.51 -4.03 -3.10
CA HIS A 31 -6.11 -3.80 -1.70
C HIS A 31 -7.02 -2.85 -0.93
N VAL A 32 -7.01 -1.58 -1.29
CA VAL A 32 -7.76 -0.58 -0.51
C VAL A 32 -9.27 -0.76 -0.64
N PRO A 33 -9.83 -1.10 -1.83
CA PRO A 33 -11.26 -1.42 -1.89
C PRO A 33 -11.66 -2.54 -0.93
N LEU A 34 -10.84 -3.57 -0.78
CA LEU A 34 -11.11 -4.64 0.16
C LEU A 34 -11.05 -4.14 1.61
N LEU A 35 -10.01 -3.36 1.93
CA LEU A 35 -9.90 -2.78 3.27
C LEU A 35 -11.10 -1.91 3.61
N ARG A 36 -11.59 -1.13 2.65
CA ARG A 36 -12.79 -0.30 2.84
C ARG A 36 -14.03 -1.13 3.07
N SER A 37 -14.17 -2.24 2.34
CA SER A 37 -15.32 -3.13 2.51
C SER A 37 -15.35 -3.77 3.89
N GLU A 38 -14.20 -3.88 4.55
CA GLU A 38 -14.07 -4.41 5.91
C GLU A 38 -14.02 -3.30 6.97
N ASN A 39 -14.27 -2.06 6.58
CA ASN A 39 -14.25 -0.87 7.45
C ASN A 39 -12.87 -0.62 8.09
N LEU A 40 -11.81 -0.96 7.38
CA LEU A 40 -10.43 -0.83 7.87
C LEU A 40 -9.69 0.37 7.28
N ALA A 41 -10.12 0.87 6.13
CA ALA A 41 -9.54 2.05 5.49
C ALA A 41 -10.61 3.11 5.27
N THR A 42 -10.18 4.37 5.25
CA THR A 42 -11.08 5.51 5.03
C THR A 42 -11.32 5.74 3.54
N ASP A 43 -12.17 6.73 3.22
CA ASP A 43 -12.42 7.14 1.84
C ASP A 43 -11.36 8.13 1.33
N HIS A 44 -10.30 8.38 2.09
CA HIS A 44 -9.21 9.22 1.62
C HIS A 44 -8.68 8.66 0.29
N PRO A 45 -8.52 9.52 -0.74
CA PRO A 45 -8.08 9.03 -2.05
C PRO A 45 -6.74 8.30 -1.99
N VAL A 46 -6.66 7.17 -2.70
CA VAL A 46 -5.43 6.38 -2.77
C VAL A 46 -4.55 6.93 -3.86
N THR A 47 -3.25 7.06 -3.57
CA THR A 47 -2.25 7.37 -4.58
C THR A 47 -1.40 6.13 -4.80
N ALA A 48 -1.25 5.72 -6.05
CA ALA A 48 -0.34 4.64 -6.41
C ALA A 48 0.60 5.13 -7.50
N CYS A 49 1.87 4.79 -7.37
CA CYS A 49 2.88 5.18 -8.33
C CYS A 49 3.98 4.11 -8.37
N GLN A 50 4.91 4.26 -9.31
CA GLN A 50 5.92 3.24 -9.54
C GLN A 50 7.31 3.86 -9.63
N ALA A 51 8.26 3.26 -8.94
CA ALA A 51 9.67 3.62 -9.00
C ALA A 51 10.30 3.02 -10.26
N LYS A 52 11.49 3.48 -10.60
CA LYS A 52 12.21 3.02 -11.81
C LYS A 52 12.51 1.53 -11.76
N ASP A 53 12.72 0.96 -10.58
CA ASP A 53 13.03 -0.47 -10.42
C ASP A 53 11.78 -1.35 -10.43
N GLY A 54 10.60 -0.77 -10.64
CA GLY A 54 9.34 -1.52 -10.66
C GLY A 54 8.61 -1.56 -9.32
N THR A 55 9.23 -1.06 -8.25
CA THR A 55 8.58 -1.01 -6.94
C THR A 55 7.33 -0.15 -7.00
N VAL A 56 6.22 -0.67 -6.48
CA VAL A 56 4.96 0.06 -6.39
C VAL A 56 4.91 0.77 -5.04
N VAL A 57 4.61 2.07 -5.08
CA VAL A 57 4.44 2.87 -3.88
C VAL A 57 2.98 3.25 -3.77
N GLU A 58 2.38 2.94 -2.62
CA GLU A 58 0.97 3.19 -2.38
C GLU A 58 0.81 4.07 -1.15
N VAL A 59 -0.05 5.07 -1.25
CA VAL A 59 -0.39 5.97 -0.14
C VAL A 59 -1.87 5.80 0.15
N PHE A 60 -2.21 5.40 1.37
CA PHE A 60 -3.60 5.26 1.78
C PHE A 60 -3.77 5.50 3.27
N GLU A 61 -5.00 5.64 3.73
CA GLU A 61 -5.28 5.97 5.12
C GLU A 61 -6.07 4.86 5.81
N TRP A 62 -5.52 4.35 6.92
CA TRP A 62 -6.21 3.42 7.80
C TRP A 62 -7.28 4.16 8.61
N ALA A 63 -8.42 3.51 8.80
CA ALA A 63 -9.41 3.98 9.77
C ALA A 63 -8.86 3.79 11.19
N GLU A 64 -9.45 4.49 12.15
CA GLU A 64 -9.06 4.35 13.54
C GLU A 64 -9.15 2.89 13.98
N GLY A 65 -8.06 2.36 14.52
CA GLY A 65 -7.97 0.97 14.94
C GLY A 65 -7.94 -0.04 13.80
N GLY A 66 -7.87 0.44 12.54
CA GLY A 66 -7.91 -0.45 11.37
C GLY A 66 -6.73 -1.39 11.29
N ILE A 67 -5.54 -0.89 11.62
CA ILE A 67 -4.32 -1.71 11.56
C ILE A 67 -4.45 -2.94 12.47
N GLU A 68 -4.87 -2.71 13.71
CA GLU A 68 -5.02 -3.79 14.70
C GLU A 68 -6.07 -4.80 14.25
N ARG A 69 -7.22 -4.31 13.79
CA ARG A 69 -8.31 -5.20 13.34
C ARG A 69 -7.93 -5.98 12.09
N ALA A 70 -7.10 -5.40 11.21
CA ALA A 70 -6.65 -6.08 10.01
C ALA A 70 -5.83 -7.33 10.33
N HIS A 71 -5.02 -7.29 11.39
CA HIS A 71 -4.17 -8.41 11.79
C HIS A 71 -4.96 -9.64 12.27
N THR A 72 -6.23 -9.49 12.57
CA THR A 72 -7.09 -10.61 12.98
C THR A 72 -8.24 -10.85 11.98
N ASN A 73 -8.25 -10.14 10.86
CA ASN A 73 -9.31 -10.27 9.86
C ASN A 73 -8.91 -11.34 8.83
N PRO A 74 -9.64 -12.47 8.74
CA PRO A 74 -9.25 -13.56 7.84
C PRO A 74 -9.27 -13.19 6.36
N VAL A 75 -10.13 -12.26 5.96
CA VAL A 75 -10.19 -11.79 4.57
C VAL A 75 -8.91 -11.03 4.22
N VAL A 76 -8.46 -10.16 5.12
CA VAL A 76 -7.24 -9.38 4.93
C VAL A 76 -6.01 -10.28 4.97
N LEU A 77 -5.96 -11.22 5.92
CA LEU A 77 -4.82 -12.13 6.05
C LEU A 77 -4.64 -12.95 4.78
N LYS A 78 -5.74 -13.35 4.14
CA LYS A 78 -5.68 -14.09 2.88
C LYS A 78 -5.11 -13.21 1.75
N LEU A 79 -5.51 -11.96 1.69
CA LEU A 79 -4.96 -11.01 0.72
C LEU A 79 -3.46 -10.81 0.96
N TRP A 80 -3.05 -10.67 2.22
CA TRP A 80 -1.65 -10.48 2.56
C TRP A 80 -0.79 -11.69 2.20
N GLU A 81 -1.33 -12.90 2.27
CA GLU A 81 -0.62 -14.09 1.78
C GLU A 81 -0.32 -13.98 0.28
N ARG A 82 -1.28 -13.46 -0.49
CA ARG A 82 -1.09 -13.23 -1.93
C ARG A 82 -0.01 -12.17 -2.18
N TYR A 83 0.02 -11.13 -1.37
CA TYR A 83 1.08 -10.12 -1.42
C TYR A 83 2.44 -10.75 -1.14
N ALA A 84 2.55 -11.56 -0.10
CA ALA A 84 3.81 -12.20 0.26
C ALA A 84 4.35 -13.10 -0.86
N ALA A 85 3.46 -13.68 -1.66
CA ALA A 85 3.85 -14.51 -2.80
C ALA A 85 4.30 -13.68 -4.00
N ALA A 86 3.87 -12.42 -4.09
CA ALA A 86 4.11 -11.58 -5.26
C ALA A 86 5.20 -10.53 -5.07
N CYS A 87 5.49 -10.13 -3.84
CA CYS A 87 6.41 -9.02 -3.59
C CYS A 87 7.05 -9.11 -2.22
N ASP A 88 8.02 -8.21 -2.01
CA ASP A 88 8.60 -7.93 -0.70
C ASP A 88 8.24 -6.50 -0.33
N ILE A 89 7.80 -6.28 0.90
CA ILE A 89 7.58 -4.93 1.41
C ILE A 89 8.94 -4.40 1.86
N VAL A 90 9.36 -3.29 1.26
CA VAL A 90 10.68 -2.72 1.54
C VAL A 90 10.55 -1.32 2.14
N PRO A 91 11.55 -0.85 2.88
CA PRO A 91 11.51 0.52 3.40
C PRO A 91 11.49 1.52 2.24
N LEU A 92 10.67 2.57 2.38
CA LEU A 92 10.62 3.64 1.38
C LEU A 92 12.01 4.20 1.09
N ALA A 93 12.85 4.33 2.13
CA ALA A 93 14.19 4.85 2.01
C ALA A 93 15.12 3.99 1.15
N SER A 94 14.75 2.73 0.85
CA SER A 94 15.55 1.85 0.00
C SER A 94 15.45 2.24 -1.47
N LEU A 95 14.46 3.07 -1.86
CA LEU A 95 14.28 3.49 -3.23
C LEU A 95 15.26 4.63 -3.55
N SER A 96 15.89 4.56 -4.74
CA SER A 96 16.83 5.61 -5.17
C SER A 96 16.16 6.98 -5.21
N GLU A 97 14.88 7.03 -5.60
CA GLU A 97 14.12 8.28 -5.68
C GLU A 97 14.02 8.98 -4.32
N ALA A 98 14.00 8.20 -3.24
CA ALA A 98 13.82 8.77 -1.89
C ALA A 98 15.02 9.59 -1.41
N SER A 99 16.17 9.46 -2.07
CA SER A 99 17.34 10.26 -1.73
C SER A 99 17.36 11.62 -2.42
N ASN A 100 16.44 11.85 -3.35
CA ASN A 100 16.35 13.13 -4.07
C ASN A 100 15.49 14.11 -3.29
N MET A 101 15.82 15.42 -3.44
CA MET A 101 15.03 16.48 -2.81
C MET A 101 13.57 16.42 -3.26
N PHE A 102 13.35 16.12 -4.54
CA PHE A 102 12.02 15.89 -5.12
C PHE A 102 11.98 14.45 -5.62
N ALA A 103 11.51 13.54 -4.79
CA ALA A 103 11.34 12.14 -5.19
C ALA A 103 10.25 12.06 -6.24
N SER A 104 10.57 11.50 -7.41
CA SER A 104 9.65 11.45 -8.55
C SER A 104 9.33 10.02 -8.93
N PHE A 105 8.04 9.75 -9.11
CA PHE A 105 7.54 8.41 -9.45
C PHE A 105 6.58 8.51 -10.62
N THR A 106 6.39 7.40 -11.33
CA THR A 106 5.41 7.33 -12.41
C THR A 106 4.03 7.01 -11.82
N PRO A 107 3.01 7.85 -12.08
CA PRO A 107 1.67 7.55 -11.57
C PRO A 107 1.12 6.25 -12.14
N LEU A 108 0.39 5.50 -11.32
CA LEU A 108 -0.32 4.31 -11.75
C LEU A 108 -1.82 4.57 -11.68
N LYS A 109 -2.53 4.10 -12.70
CA LYS A 109 -3.99 4.15 -12.71
C LYS A 109 -4.51 2.80 -12.25
N LEU A 110 -5.28 2.79 -11.20
CA LEU A 110 -5.82 1.56 -10.62
C LEU A 110 -7.27 1.27 -11.03
#